data_f297f8daa447d0dacfa47536102fab5e
#
_entry.id   f297f8daa447d0dacfa47536102fab5e
#
_cell.length_a   1.000
_cell.length_b   1.000
_cell.length_c   1.000
_cell.angle_alpha   90.00
_cell.angle_beta   90.00
_cell.angle_gamma   90.00
#
_symmetry.space_group_name_H-M   'P 1'
#
loop_
_entity.id
_entity.type
_entity.pdbx_description
1 polymer ?
#
loop_
_entity_poly.entity_id
_entity_poly.type
_entity_poly.pdbx_seq_one_letter_code
_entity_poly.pdbx_strand_id
1 'polypeptide(L)'
;MRNIIDREQATRVRAYSQNIGESTEYQIDFTRLMASRGTSIASVAWSSAEGDVSISGESLSSDKASADLSMTSAGSGLVKVSATQADDNVRVVYIAIRAIDPSGCSRDY
;
A
#
# COMPACT_ATOMS: atom_id res chain seq x y z
N MET A 1 2.36 12.00 6.30
CA MET A 1 2.02 10.92 7.24
C MET A 1 2.28 9.58 6.60
N ARG A 2 2.72 8.63 7.37
CA ARG A 2 3.05 7.30 6.87
C ARG A 2 2.14 6.25 7.49
N ASN A 3 1.57 5.39 6.66
CA ASN A 3 0.82 4.22 7.12
C ASN A 3 1.73 3.00 7.04
N ILE A 4 1.94 2.35 8.16
CA ILE A 4 2.81 1.18 8.26
C ILE A 4 1.96 -0.06 8.44
N ILE A 5 2.18 -1.05 7.59
CA ILE A 5 1.42 -2.29 7.58
C ILE A 5 2.39 -3.43 7.90
N ASP A 6 2.14 -4.12 9.02
CA ASP A 6 2.88 -5.33 9.36
C ASP A 6 2.28 -6.47 8.54
N ARG A 7 3.10 -7.19 7.77
CA ARG A 7 2.62 -8.25 6.90
C ARG A 7 1.84 -9.32 7.66
N GLU A 8 2.24 -9.61 8.88
CA GLU A 8 1.52 -10.60 9.67
C GLU A 8 0.12 -10.15 10.04
N GLN A 9 -0.08 -8.84 10.15
CA GLN A 9 -1.39 -8.27 10.43
C GLN A 9 -2.17 -8.01 9.15
N ALA A 10 -1.51 -8.00 8.01
CA ALA A 10 -2.10 -7.68 6.72
C ALA A 10 -2.71 -8.91 6.04
N THR A 11 -3.07 -9.94 6.79
CA THR A 11 -3.83 -11.07 6.25
C THR A 11 -5.23 -10.63 5.85
N ARG A 12 -5.67 -9.47 6.33
CA ARG A 12 -6.94 -8.85 5.96
C ARG A 12 -6.67 -7.59 5.18
N VAL A 13 -7.49 -7.35 4.15
CA VAL A 13 -7.45 -6.10 3.42
C VAL A 13 -7.99 -5.01 4.35
N ARG A 14 -7.19 -3.96 4.56
CA ARG A 14 -7.60 -2.82 5.36
C ARG A 14 -7.88 -1.64 4.44
N ALA A 15 -8.92 -0.89 4.79
CA ALA A 15 -9.28 0.31 4.05
C ALA A 15 -8.67 1.53 4.75
N TYR A 16 -7.97 2.34 4.01
CA TYR A 16 -7.39 3.58 4.47
C TYR A 16 -8.07 4.72 3.75
N SER A 17 -8.31 5.81 4.44
CA SER A 17 -8.97 6.98 3.87
C SER A 17 -7.98 8.11 3.68
N GLN A 18 -8.09 8.83 2.57
CA GLN A 18 -7.33 10.03 2.32
C GLN A 18 -8.14 10.94 1.40
N ASN A 19 -7.78 12.21 1.38
CA ASN A 19 -8.45 13.15 0.49
C ASN A 19 -7.91 13.01 -0.93
N ILE A 20 -8.74 13.31 -1.91
CA ILE A 20 -8.27 13.37 -3.29
C ILE A 20 -7.15 14.40 -3.38
N GLY A 21 -6.15 14.10 -4.20
CA GLY A 21 -5.00 14.98 -4.36
C GLY A 21 -3.92 14.82 -3.31
N GLU A 22 -4.19 14.13 -2.21
CA GLU A 22 -3.16 13.86 -1.23
C GLU A 22 -2.26 12.72 -1.70
N SER A 23 -0.95 12.91 -1.49
CA SER A 23 0.02 11.84 -1.70
C SER A 23 0.43 11.33 -0.32
N THR A 24 0.09 10.10 -0.02
CA THR A 24 0.33 9.52 1.30
C THR A 24 1.29 8.35 1.16
N GLU A 25 2.32 8.33 1.99
CA GLU A 25 3.26 7.23 1.99
C GLU A 25 2.69 6.04 2.75
N TYR A 26 2.75 4.87 2.11
CA TYR A 26 2.38 3.60 2.73
C TYR A 26 3.62 2.73 2.78
N GLN A 27 3.82 2.07 3.91
CA GLN A 27 4.96 1.17 4.09
C GLN A 27 4.45 -0.18 4.58
N ILE A 28 4.94 -1.24 3.93
CA ILE A 28 4.66 -2.61 4.34
C ILE A 28 5.93 -3.16 4.96
N ASP A 29 5.83 -3.59 6.19
CA ASP A 29 6.96 -4.12 6.94
C ASP A 29 6.94 -5.65 6.91
N PHE A 30 7.87 -6.23 6.19
CA PHE A 30 8.02 -7.68 6.09
C PHE A 30 9.10 -8.22 7.03
N THR A 31 9.70 -7.38 7.86
CA THR A 31 10.87 -7.75 8.65
C THR A 31 10.63 -8.99 9.50
N ARG A 32 9.50 -9.03 10.25
CA ARG A 32 9.22 -10.16 11.11
C ARG A 32 8.96 -11.44 10.33
N LEU A 33 8.24 -11.33 9.23
CA LEU A 33 7.95 -12.47 8.38
C LEU A 33 9.24 -13.02 7.78
N MET A 34 10.11 -12.15 7.29
CA MET A 34 11.37 -12.59 6.67
C MET A 34 12.30 -13.19 7.71
N ALA A 35 12.36 -12.63 8.91
CA ALA A 35 13.17 -13.20 9.99
C ALA A 35 12.71 -14.61 10.35
N SER A 36 11.40 -14.83 10.41
CA SER A 36 10.86 -16.15 10.74
C SER A 36 11.10 -17.18 9.63
N ARG A 37 11.31 -16.73 8.40
CA ARG A 37 11.54 -17.61 7.25
C ARG A 37 13.01 -17.74 6.88
N GLY A 38 13.88 -16.98 7.53
CA GLY A 38 15.31 -17.02 7.24
C GLY A 38 15.67 -16.52 5.85
N THR A 39 14.93 -15.56 5.35
CA THR A 39 15.13 -15.00 4.01
C THR A 39 14.93 -13.49 4.04
N SER A 40 14.91 -12.86 2.88
CA SER A 40 14.72 -11.42 2.74
C SER A 40 13.90 -11.13 1.49
N ILE A 41 13.42 -9.90 1.38
CA ILE A 41 12.71 -9.46 0.18
C ILE A 41 13.74 -9.02 -0.87
N ALA A 42 13.64 -9.62 -2.05
CA ALA A 42 14.54 -9.30 -3.16
C ALA A 42 13.99 -8.16 -4.02
N SER A 43 12.68 -8.13 -4.24
CA SER A 43 12.06 -7.09 -5.05
C SER A 43 10.60 -6.94 -4.68
N VAL A 44 10.03 -5.77 -5.01
CA VAL A 44 8.62 -5.48 -4.74
C VAL A 44 8.04 -4.77 -5.96
N ALA A 45 6.84 -5.20 -6.35
CA ALA A 45 6.09 -4.56 -7.42
C ALA A 45 4.76 -4.05 -6.88
N TRP A 46 4.49 -2.78 -7.10
CA TRP A 46 3.24 -2.12 -6.73
C TRP A 46 2.40 -1.92 -7.98
N SER A 47 1.13 -2.23 -7.91
CA SER A 47 0.24 -2.03 -9.04
C SER A 47 -1.16 -1.67 -8.57
N SER A 48 -1.88 -0.90 -9.39
CA SER A 48 -3.26 -0.57 -9.14
C SER A 48 -4.13 -1.72 -9.63
N ALA A 49 -4.77 -2.42 -8.71
CA ALA A 49 -5.66 -3.54 -9.07
C ALA A 49 -7.07 -3.07 -9.39
N GLU A 50 -7.54 -2.03 -8.71
CA GLU A 50 -8.85 -1.43 -8.95
C GLU A 50 -8.76 0.08 -8.72
N GLY A 51 -9.51 0.85 -9.49
CA GLY A 51 -9.53 2.29 -9.38
C GLY A 51 -8.28 2.93 -9.97
N ASP A 52 -8.25 4.26 -9.94
CA ASP A 52 -7.15 5.04 -10.50
C ASP A 52 -6.18 5.48 -9.41
N VAL A 53 -5.46 4.55 -8.84
CA VAL A 53 -4.46 4.87 -7.82
C VAL A 53 -3.13 5.15 -8.50
N SER A 54 -2.59 6.35 -8.27
CA SER A 54 -1.27 6.72 -8.75
C SER A 54 -0.23 6.27 -7.73
N ILE A 55 0.81 5.61 -8.20
CA ILE A 55 1.87 5.04 -7.37
C ILE A 55 3.18 5.68 -7.76
N SER A 56 3.89 6.21 -6.79
CA SER A 56 5.20 6.84 -7.02
C SER A 56 6.11 6.66 -5.82
N GLY A 57 7.38 6.99 -5.98
CA GLY A 57 8.34 6.93 -4.89
C GLY A 57 8.53 5.54 -4.29
N GLU A 58 8.42 4.51 -5.13
CA GLU A 58 8.57 3.14 -4.67
C GLU A 58 9.99 2.90 -4.16
N SER A 59 10.10 2.25 -3.01
CA SER A 59 11.40 1.91 -2.45
C SER A 59 11.32 0.64 -1.63
N LEU A 60 12.47 0.00 -1.47
CA LEU A 60 12.61 -1.19 -0.65
C LEU A 60 13.87 -1.05 0.16
N SER A 61 13.76 -1.14 1.48
CA SER A 61 14.90 -1.02 2.38
C SER A 61 14.70 -1.93 3.58
N SER A 62 15.63 -2.85 3.80
CA SER A 62 15.61 -3.75 4.98
C SER A 62 14.25 -4.44 5.18
N ASP A 63 13.73 -5.05 4.13
CA ASP A 63 12.46 -5.76 4.13
C ASP A 63 11.24 -4.88 4.40
N LYS A 64 11.39 -3.58 4.17
CA LYS A 64 10.28 -2.63 4.26
C LYS A 64 10.07 -2.02 2.88
N ALA A 65 8.87 -2.21 2.34
CA ALA A 65 8.50 -1.68 1.04
C ALA A 65 7.62 -0.46 1.23
N SER A 66 7.93 0.63 0.54
CA SER A 66 7.14 1.85 0.65
C SER A 66 6.87 2.47 -0.70
N ALA A 67 5.79 3.21 -0.78
CA ALA A 67 5.41 3.97 -1.96
C ALA A 67 4.43 5.06 -1.57
N ASP A 68 4.35 6.09 -2.40
CA ASP A 68 3.38 7.16 -2.22
C ASP A 68 2.17 6.85 -3.10
N LEU A 69 0.99 6.86 -2.50
CA LEU A 69 -0.25 6.56 -3.18
C LEU A 69 -1.16 7.78 -3.18
N SER A 70 -1.79 8.06 -4.32
CA SER A 70 -2.72 9.16 -4.45
C SER A 70 -3.85 8.80 -5.41
N MET A 71 -4.98 9.51 -5.27
CA MET A 71 -6.12 9.36 -6.16
C MET A 71 -6.61 10.74 -6.57
N THR A 72 -7.03 10.87 -7.81
CA THR A 72 -7.52 12.15 -8.35
C THR A 72 -9.04 12.29 -8.33
N SER A 73 -9.73 11.19 -8.07
CA SER A 73 -11.19 11.20 -7.98
C SER A 73 -11.66 10.43 -6.77
N ALA A 74 -12.80 10.83 -6.23
CA ALA A 74 -13.39 10.16 -5.07
C ALA A 74 -13.82 8.75 -5.43
N GLY A 75 -13.71 7.84 -4.46
CA GLY A 75 -14.11 6.47 -4.65
C GLY A 75 -13.14 5.51 -4.01
N SER A 76 -13.25 4.25 -4.38
CA SER A 76 -12.41 3.19 -3.83
C SER A 76 -11.34 2.78 -4.82
N GLY A 77 -10.15 2.48 -4.29
CA GLY A 77 -9.06 1.92 -5.06
C GLY A 77 -8.47 0.73 -4.34
N LEU A 78 -7.82 -0.14 -5.09
CA LEU A 78 -7.16 -1.32 -4.53
C LEU A 78 -5.77 -1.41 -5.15
N VAL A 79 -4.77 -1.49 -4.30
CA VAL A 79 -3.37 -1.61 -4.71
C VAL A 79 -2.87 -3.00 -4.35
N LYS A 80 -2.26 -3.66 -5.32
CA LYS A 80 -1.64 -4.96 -5.13
C LYS A 80 -0.15 -4.77 -4.96
N VAL A 81 0.42 -5.31 -3.90
CA VAL A 81 1.85 -5.28 -3.63
C VAL A 81 2.37 -6.71 -3.68
N SER A 82 3.21 -7.01 -4.65
CA SER A 82 3.81 -8.33 -4.82
C SER A 82 5.26 -8.24 -4.39
N ALA A 83 5.62 -8.95 -3.34
CA ALA A 83 6.98 -8.98 -2.83
C ALA A 83 7.60 -10.35 -3.14
N THR A 84 8.69 -10.34 -3.89
CA THR A 84 9.41 -11.56 -4.24
C THR A 84 10.56 -11.73 -3.25
N GLN A 85 10.59 -12.88 -2.59
CA GLN A 85 11.63 -13.21 -1.63
C GLN A 85 12.89 -13.69 -2.35
N ALA A 86 14.01 -13.68 -1.65
CA ALA A 86 15.26 -14.17 -2.21
C ALA A 86 15.20 -15.66 -2.58
N ASP A 87 14.28 -16.41 -1.97
CA ASP A 87 14.07 -17.82 -2.28
C ASP A 87 12.99 -18.05 -3.36
N ASP A 88 12.63 -17.00 -4.09
CA ASP A 88 11.66 -17.00 -5.19
C ASP A 88 10.20 -17.17 -4.78
N ASN A 89 9.91 -17.25 -3.50
CA ASN A 89 8.51 -17.23 -3.04
C ASN A 89 7.96 -15.82 -3.15
N VAL A 90 6.68 -15.72 -3.48
CA VAL A 90 6.02 -14.42 -3.65
C VAL A 90 4.98 -14.22 -2.56
N ARG A 91 5.02 -13.03 -1.95
CA ARG A 91 4.01 -12.63 -0.97
C ARG A 91 3.20 -11.49 -1.56
N VAL A 92 1.90 -11.55 -1.41
CA VAL A 92 1.00 -10.55 -1.96
C VAL A 92 0.24 -9.88 -0.82
N VAL A 93 0.20 -8.55 -0.85
CA VAL A 93 -0.56 -7.75 0.10
C VAL A 93 -1.43 -6.79 -0.69
N TYR A 94 -2.67 -6.61 -0.25
CA TYR A 94 -3.58 -5.65 -0.87
C TYR A 94 -3.82 -4.50 0.08
N ILE A 95 -3.81 -3.29 -0.46
CA ILE A 95 -4.14 -2.07 0.28
C ILE A 95 -5.37 -1.45 -0.37
N ALA A 96 -6.44 -1.35 0.41
CA ALA A 96 -7.67 -0.69 -0.06
C ALA A 96 -7.63 0.77 0.37
N ILE A 97 -7.88 1.68 -0.55
CA ILE A 97 -7.86 3.11 -0.31
C ILE A 97 -9.22 3.67 -0.68
N ARG A 98 -9.75 4.52 0.18
CA ARG A 98 -10.93 5.29 -0.12
C ARG A 98 -10.56 6.76 -0.21
N ALA A 99 -10.75 7.35 -1.38
CA ALA A 99 -10.49 8.77 -1.59
C ALA A 99 -11.77 9.57 -1.34
N ILE A 100 -11.62 10.63 -0.60
CA ILE A 100 -12.71 11.49 -0.15
C ILE A 100 -12.55 12.85 -0.79
N ASP A 101 -13.64 13.39 -1.33
CA ASP A 101 -13.67 14.75 -1.81
C ASP A 101 -14.29 15.64 -0.73
N PRO A 102 -13.46 16.33 0.06
CA PRO A 102 -13.99 17.16 1.14
C PRO A 102 -14.83 18.33 0.66
N SER A 103 -14.54 18.86 -0.53
CA SER A 103 -15.35 19.94 -1.05
C SER A 103 -16.72 19.46 -1.51
N GLY A 104 -16.80 18.22 -1.98
CA GLY A 104 -18.08 17.60 -2.31
C GLY A 104 -18.92 17.31 -1.08
N CYS A 105 -18.28 16.82 -0.02
CA CYS A 105 -18.97 16.57 1.23
C CYS A 105 -19.50 17.83 1.88
N SER A 106 -18.75 18.90 1.81
CA SER A 106 -19.10 20.14 2.49
C SER A 106 -20.28 20.87 1.87
N ARG A 107 -20.72 20.47 0.69
CA ARG A 107 -21.86 21.10 0.02
C ARG A 107 -23.21 20.63 0.55
N ASP A 108 -23.21 19.67 1.39
CA ASP A 108 -24.46 19.02 1.80
C ASP A 108 -25.20 19.74 2.91
N TYR A 109 -24.88 20.99 3.09
CA TYR A 109 -25.59 21.77 4.12
C TYR A 109 -26.25 23.02 3.56
#